data_3c6827f01e401b8d1eb94773ca44724e
#
_entry.id   3c6827f01e401b8d1eb94773ca44724e
#
_cell.length_a   1.000
_cell.length_b   1.000
_cell.length_c   1.000
_cell.angle_alpha   90.00
_cell.angle_beta   90.00
_cell.angle_gamma   90.00
#
_symmetry.space_group_name_H-M   'P 1'
#
loop_
_entity.id
_entity.type
_entity.pdbx_description
1 polymer ?
#
loop_
_entity_poly.entity_id
_entity_poly.type
_entity_poly.pdbx_seq_one_letter_code
_entity_poly.pdbx_strand_id
1 'polypeptide(L)'
;SDLMIRFECDYGEGAAQPVLDLLQKTNLEQTPGYGMDDYCDQARGLIRKLCDAPDAGVHFFVGATQANFTVVDALLKPWQGVLCADSGHINVHETGAVEATGHKCLALPSVQGKITAQQVRDAYDAHWADASHEHIAQPGMVYISNPTEDGTLYTKEELTDLSATCYDCGLCLFVDGARMAYGLASEANDLNLQDYANLCDVFYLGGTKCGALFGEAVIINNPDLDQDFRYAIKQHGAMLAKGRLLGLQFLALLNGEDGT
;
A
#
# COMPACT_ATOMS: atom_id res chain seq x y z
N SER A 1 2.55 -26.53 -27.51
CA SER A 1 1.28 -26.48 -26.77
C SER A 1 0.76 -25.06 -26.80
N ASP A 2 -0.42 -24.88 -27.33
CA ASP A 2 -1.08 -23.57 -27.34
C ASP A 2 -1.29 -23.16 -25.88
N LEU A 3 -0.62 -22.09 -25.45
CA LEU A 3 -0.82 -21.51 -24.14
C LEU A 3 -2.24 -20.93 -24.10
N MET A 4 -3.10 -21.55 -23.31
CA MET A 4 -4.44 -21.03 -23.07
C MET A 4 -4.32 -19.76 -22.26
N ILE A 5 -4.81 -18.64 -22.79
CA ILE A 5 -4.89 -17.37 -22.04
C ILE A 5 -6.09 -17.45 -21.11
N ARG A 6 -5.86 -17.19 -19.81
CA ARG A 6 -6.86 -17.27 -18.76
C ARG A 6 -7.07 -15.89 -18.14
N PHE A 7 -8.33 -15.57 -17.85
CA PHE A 7 -8.72 -14.26 -17.30
C PHE A 7 -9.40 -14.36 -15.93
N GLU A 8 -9.15 -15.46 -15.20
CA GLU A 8 -9.75 -15.64 -13.87
C GLU A 8 -9.15 -14.73 -12.80
N CYS A 9 -7.90 -14.30 -13.00
CA CYS A 9 -7.20 -13.40 -12.08
C CYS A 9 -6.12 -12.62 -12.81
N ASP A 10 -5.59 -11.57 -12.15
CA ASP A 10 -4.53 -10.71 -12.67
C ASP A 10 -3.13 -11.01 -12.05
N TYR A 11 -2.94 -12.24 -11.56
CA TYR A 11 -1.67 -12.73 -10.98
C TYR A 11 -1.37 -14.19 -11.37
N GLY A 12 -1.79 -14.59 -12.58
CA GLY A 12 -1.68 -15.99 -13.04
C GLY A 12 -0.30 -16.38 -13.52
N GLU A 13 0.50 -15.45 -14.05
CA GLU A 13 1.85 -15.69 -14.54
C GLU A 13 2.88 -15.51 -13.42
N GLY A 14 4.12 -15.98 -13.68
CA GLY A 14 5.27 -15.70 -12.83
C GLY A 14 5.82 -14.28 -13.04
N ALA A 15 7.10 -14.10 -12.74
CA ALA A 15 7.73 -12.78 -12.83
C ALA A 15 8.16 -12.44 -14.27
N ALA A 16 8.36 -11.16 -14.51
CA ALA A 16 9.09 -10.66 -15.66
C ALA A 16 10.53 -11.25 -15.68
N GLN A 17 11.04 -11.55 -16.86
CA GLN A 17 12.33 -12.22 -17.02
C GLN A 17 13.49 -11.53 -16.28
N PRO A 18 13.64 -10.19 -16.30
CA PRO A 18 14.70 -9.51 -15.57
C PRO A 18 14.72 -9.81 -14.06
N VAL A 19 13.56 -10.06 -13.45
CA VAL A 19 13.46 -10.46 -12.04
C VAL A 19 14.11 -11.83 -11.84
N LEU A 20 13.75 -12.81 -12.65
CA LEU A 20 14.31 -14.17 -12.56
C LEU A 20 15.81 -14.16 -12.81
N ASP A 21 16.28 -13.40 -13.79
CA ASP A 21 17.69 -13.29 -14.13
C ASP A 21 18.50 -12.72 -12.96
N LEU A 22 18.00 -11.67 -12.32
CA LEU A 22 18.67 -11.03 -11.19
C LEU A 22 18.69 -11.96 -9.96
N LEU A 23 17.59 -12.65 -9.67
CA LEU A 23 17.52 -13.63 -8.59
C LEU A 23 18.54 -14.76 -8.81
N GLN A 24 18.62 -15.28 -10.03
CA GLN A 24 19.57 -16.33 -10.37
C GLN A 24 21.02 -15.86 -10.27
N LYS A 25 21.32 -14.67 -10.80
CA LYS A 25 22.66 -14.08 -10.79
C LYS A 25 23.20 -13.89 -9.38
N THR A 26 22.36 -13.50 -8.44
CA THR A 26 22.74 -13.17 -7.06
C THR A 26 22.59 -14.32 -6.07
N ASN A 27 22.11 -15.48 -6.51
CA ASN A 27 21.68 -16.57 -5.63
C ASN A 27 22.75 -17.05 -4.64
N LEU A 28 24.02 -17.08 -5.05
CA LEU A 28 25.11 -17.56 -4.20
C LEU A 28 25.82 -16.45 -3.41
N GLU A 29 25.40 -15.22 -3.57
CA GLU A 29 25.94 -14.12 -2.77
C GLU A 29 25.49 -14.23 -1.32
N GLN A 30 26.38 -13.89 -0.39
CA GLN A 30 26.07 -13.81 1.03
C GLN A 30 25.81 -12.34 1.38
N THR A 31 24.62 -12.04 1.89
CA THR A 31 24.22 -10.69 2.26
C THR A 31 23.65 -10.67 3.69
N PRO A 32 23.67 -9.51 4.36
CA PRO A 32 22.88 -9.35 5.59
C PRO A 32 21.40 -9.69 5.34
N GLY A 33 20.73 -10.22 6.34
CA GLY A 33 19.33 -10.59 6.28
C GLY A 33 18.38 -9.45 6.62
N TYR A 34 17.10 -9.77 6.60
CA TYR A 34 16.02 -8.93 7.12
C TYR A 34 15.87 -7.57 6.42
N GLY A 35 16.24 -7.52 5.13
CA GLY A 35 16.16 -6.30 4.34
C GLY A 35 17.26 -5.28 4.60
N MET A 36 18.32 -5.66 5.31
CA MET A 36 19.46 -4.79 5.63
C MET A 36 20.62 -4.93 4.63
N ASP A 37 20.38 -5.57 3.50
CA ASP A 37 21.32 -5.77 2.42
C ASP A 37 21.37 -4.57 1.46
N ASP A 38 22.44 -4.50 0.68
CA ASP A 38 22.65 -3.41 -0.28
C ASP A 38 21.62 -3.40 -1.41
N TYR A 39 21.08 -4.54 -1.81
CA TYR A 39 20.05 -4.61 -2.86
C TYR A 39 18.74 -3.96 -2.40
N CYS A 40 18.31 -4.25 -1.18
CA CYS A 40 17.16 -3.55 -0.60
C CYS A 40 17.41 -2.05 -0.44
N ASP A 41 18.62 -1.65 -0.04
CA ASP A 41 18.98 -0.22 0.06
C ASP A 41 18.95 0.48 -1.30
N GLN A 42 19.45 -0.15 -2.35
CA GLN A 42 19.37 0.37 -3.71
C GLN A 42 17.93 0.51 -4.18
N ALA A 43 17.09 -0.50 -3.94
CA ALA A 43 15.68 -0.46 -4.28
C ALA A 43 14.94 0.65 -3.53
N ARG A 44 15.19 0.82 -2.22
CA ARG A 44 14.63 1.92 -1.42
C ARG A 44 15.06 3.28 -1.97
N GLY A 45 16.34 3.45 -2.28
CA GLY A 45 16.87 4.69 -2.84
C GLY A 45 16.23 5.05 -4.18
N LEU A 46 16.03 4.06 -5.05
CA LEU A 46 15.37 4.24 -6.33
C LEU A 46 13.90 4.65 -6.16
N ILE A 47 13.18 4.00 -5.26
CA ILE A 47 11.79 4.35 -4.96
C ILE A 47 11.68 5.77 -4.39
N ARG A 48 12.55 6.14 -3.44
CA ARG A 48 12.59 7.52 -2.90
C ARG A 48 12.84 8.56 -4.00
N LYS A 49 13.72 8.24 -4.93
CA LYS A 49 14.01 9.12 -6.07
C LYS A 49 12.81 9.28 -6.99
N LEU A 50 12.13 8.17 -7.33
CA LEU A 50 10.94 8.19 -8.18
C LEU A 50 9.78 8.98 -7.54
N CYS A 51 9.68 8.94 -6.23
CA CYS A 51 8.66 9.66 -5.46
C CYS A 51 9.06 11.10 -5.10
N ASP A 52 10.29 11.51 -5.40
CA ASP A 52 10.87 12.77 -4.89
C ASP A 52 10.65 12.94 -3.38
N ALA A 53 10.91 11.85 -2.64
CA ALA A 53 10.67 11.75 -1.20
C ALA A 53 11.91 11.17 -0.50
N PRO A 54 13.00 11.95 -0.34
CA PRO A 54 14.27 11.46 0.16
C PRO A 54 14.23 10.94 1.61
N ASP A 55 13.27 11.41 2.39
CA ASP A 55 13.13 11.04 3.80
C ASP A 55 12.04 9.98 4.05
N ALA A 56 11.38 9.50 3.01
CA ALA A 56 10.35 8.48 3.15
C ALA A 56 10.92 7.14 3.62
N GLY A 57 10.21 6.47 4.53
CA GLY A 57 10.45 5.08 4.87
C GLY A 57 9.97 4.16 3.74
N VAL A 58 10.77 3.16 3.39
CA VAL A 58 10.39 2.16 2.38
C VAL A 58 10.57 0.77 2.97
N HIS A 59 9.49 -0.01 2.98
CA HIS A 59 9.46 -1.34 3.57
C HIS A 59 8.83 -2.34 2.59
N PHE A 60 9.41 -3.53 2.48
CA PHE A 60 8.95 -4.56 1.56
C PHE A 60 8.16 -5.64 2.29
N PHE A 61 7.05 -6.07 1.68
CA PHE A 61 6.16 -7.13 2.19
C PHE A 61 5.99 -8.21 1.12
N VAL A 62 5.59 -9.40 1.53
CA VAL A 62 5.40 -10.53 0.62
C VAL A 62 4.09 -10.46 -0.16
N GLY A 63 3.10 -9.71 0.35
CA GLY A 63 1.79 -9.61 -0.27
C GLY A 63 0.99 -8.44 0.30
N ALA A 64 -0.05 -8.05 -0.44
CA ALA A 64 -0.86 -6.89 -0.11
C ALA A 64 -1.65 -7.05 1.20
N THR A 65 -2.20 -8.22 1.47
CA THR A 65 -2.90 -8.49 2.73
C THR A 65 -2.00 -8.25 3.94
N GLN A 66 -0.76 -8.76 3.90
CA GLN A 66 0.20 -8.55 4.98
C GLN A 66 0.57 -7.07 5.13
N ALA A 67 0.75 -6.35 4.02
CA ALA A 67 0.98 -4.91 4.04
C ALA A 67 -0.19 -4.16 4.69
N ASN A 68 -1.42 -4.48 4.28
CA ASN A 68 -2.63 -3.83 4.77
C ASN A 68 -2.81 -3.98 6.28
N PHE A 69 -2.84 -5.21 6.81
CA PHE A 69 -3.07 -5.39 8.24
C PHE A 69 -1.89 -4.89 9.10
N THR A 70 -0.67 -4.94 8.58
CA THR A 70 0.50 -4.41 9.31
C THR A 70 0.46 -2.90 9.42
N VAL A 71 0.14 -2.19 8.33
CA VAL A 71 -0.02 -0.72 8.34
C VAL A 71 -1.14 -0.31 9.30
N VAL A 72 -2.30 -0.95 9.19
CA VAL A 72 -3.44 -0.63 10.05
C VAL A 72 -3.11 -0.85 11.52
N ASP A 73 -2.55 -2.00 11.86
CA ASP A 73 -2.19 -2.33 13.26
C ASP A 73 -1.12 -1.40 13.84
N ALA A 74 -0.10 -1.09 13.04
CA ALA A 74 1.01 -0.24 13.49
C ALA A 74 0.61 1.21 13.71
N LEU A 75 -0.35 1.75 12.94
CA LEU A 75 -0.64 3.18 12.90
C LEU A 75 -1.90 3.58 13.66
N LEU A 76 -2.73 2.63 14.06
CA LEU A 76 -3.94 2.90 14.82
C LEU A 76 -3.76 2.65 16.32
N LYS A 77 -4.41 3.47 17.12
CA LYS A 77 -4.57 3.21 18.55
C LYS A 77 -5.58 2.06 18.76
N PRO A 78 -5.49 1.32 19.89
CA PRO A 78 -6.33 0.12 20.08
C PRO A 78 -7.83 0.30 19.89
N TRP A 79 -8.37 1.49 20.14
CA TRP A 79 -9.79 1.81 20.01
C TRP A 79 -10.18 2.42 18.66
N GLN A 80 -9.22 2.54 17.74
CA GLN A 80 -9.47 3.15 16.43
C GLN A 80 -9.80 2.11 15.37
N GLY A 81 -10.61 2.55 14.41
CA GLY A 81 -10.96 1.81 13.21
C GLY A 81 -10.54 2.56 11.93
N VAL A 82 -10.68 1.88 10.81
CA VAL A 82 -10.29 2.38 9.49
C VAL A 82 -11.53 2.59 8.62
N LEU A 83 -11.74 3.83 8.17
CA LEU A 83 -12.78 4.15 7.19
C LEU A 83 -12.36 3.62 5.81
N CYS A 84 -13.25 2.92 5.14
CA CYS A 84 -13.00 2.35 3.81
C CYS A 84 -14.28 2.25 3.00
N ALA A 85 -14.15 2.09 1.68
CA ALA A 85 -15.30 1.73 0.85
C ALA A 85 -15.89 0.39 1.30
N ASP A 86 -17.19 0.22 1.21
CA ASP A 86 -17.86 -1.07 1.49
C ASP A 86 -17.35 -2.20 0.59
N SER A 87 -16.93 -1.87 -0.63
CA SER A 87 -16.25 -2.77 -1.57
C SER A 87 -14.72 -2.85 -1.39
N GLY A 88 -14.15 -2.14 -0.43
CA GLY A 88 -12.70 -2.11 -0.18
C GLY A 88 -12.14 -3.50 0.12
N HIS A 89 -10.94 -3.77 -0.38
CA HIS A 89 -10.32 -5.10 -0.28
C HIS A 89 -10.20 -5.57 1.17
N ILE A 90 -9.82 -4.69 2.10
CA ILE A 90 -9.73 -5.01 3.54
C ILE A 90 -11.08 -5.36 4.16
N ASN A 91 -12.18 -4.89 3.58
CA ASN A 91 -13.52 -5.16 4.09
C ASN A 91 -14.11 -6.47 3.58
N VAL A 92 -13.78 -6.90 2.35
CA VAL A 92 -14.51 -7.99 1.67
C VAL A 92 -13.64 -9.14 1.18
N HIS A 93 -12.30 -8.99 1.06
CA HIS A 93 -11.44 -9.98 0.40
C HIS A 93 -10.20 -10.39 1.20
N GLU A 94 -10.13 -10.09 2.50
CA GLU A 94 -8.96 -10.43 3.33
C GLU A 94 -9.34 -11.27 4.56
N THR A 95 -10.51 -11.88 4.53
CA THR A 95 -10.99 -12.82 5.56
C THR A 95 -10.89 -12.30 7.00
N GLY A 96 -11.09 -10.98 7.17
CA GLY A 96 -11.02 -10.35 8.48
C GLY A 96 -9.59 -10.12 9.01
N ALA A 97 -8.59 -10.02 8.13
CA ALA A 97 -7.20 -9.84 8.56
C ALA A 97 -6.99 -8.56 9.36
N VAL A 98 -7.63 -7.45 8.98
CA VAL A 98 -7.60 -6.19 9.73
C VAL A 98 -8.28 -6.36 11.09
N GLU A 99 -9.47 -6.95 11.13
CA GLU A 99 -10.22 -7.19 12.36
C GLU A 99 -9.46 -8.13 13.31
N ALA A 100 -8.69 -9.08 12.77
CA ALA A 100 -7.84 -9.96 13.57
C ALA A 100 -6.71 -9.22 14.32
N THR A 101 -6.35 -8.02 13.90
CA THR A 101 -5.41 -7.15 14.62
C THR A 101 -6.09 -6.35 15.74
N GLY A 102 -7.40 -6.44 15.87
CA GLY A 102 -8.19 -5.72 16.87
C GLY A 102 -8.80 -4.41 16.36
N HIS A 103 -8.74 -4.13 15.04
CA HIS A 103 -9.25 -2.90 14.45
C HIS A 103 -10.45 -3.17 13.56
N LYS A 104 -11.47 -2.33 13.70
CA LYS A 104 -12.71 -2.44 12.93
C LYS A 104 -12.58 -1.72 11.60
N CYS A 105 -13.04 -2.36 10.52
CA CYS A 105 -13.32 -1.67 9.27
C CYS A 105 -14.64 -0.90 9.41
N LEU A 106 -14.59 0.41 9.18
CA LEU A 106 -15.73 1.33 9.21
C LEU A 106 -16.16 1.58 7.77
N ALA A 107 -17.00 0.71 7.22
CA ALA A 107 -17.38 0.73 5.81
C ALA A 107 -18.32 1.90 5.50
N LEU A 108 -18.04 2.59 4.40
CA LEU A 108 -18.86 3.66 3.83
C LEU A 108 -19.46 3.19 2.49
N PRO A 109 -20.70 3.61 2.17
CA PRO A 109 -21.26 3.31 0.85
C PRO A 109 -20.37 3.86 -0.27
N SER A 110 -20.00 3.01 -1.21
CA SER A 110 -19.17 3.41 -2.35
C SER A 110 -19.98 3.55 -3.63
N VAL A 111 -19.49 4.37 -4.54
CA VAL A 111 -20.00 4.50 -5.91
C VAL A 111 -18.85 4.14 -6.85
N GLN A 112 -19.01 3.08 -7.61
CA GLN A 112 -17.95 2.56 -8.51
C GLN A 112 -16.61 2.33 -7.75
N GLY A 113 -16.69 1.83 -6.53
CA GLY A 113 -15.54 1.54 -5.69
C GLY A 113 -14.91 2.74 -5.00
N LYS A 114 -15.44 3.95 -5.17
CA LYS A 114 -14.88 5.18 -4.60
C LYS A 114 -15.72 5.74 -3.45
N ILE A 115 -15.04 6.30 -2.47
CA ILE A 115 -15.61 7.14 -1.41
C ILE A 115 -15.15 8.58 -1.59
N THR A 116 -15.88 9.51 -1.00
CA THR A 116 -15.63 10.96 -1.14
C THR A 116 -15.07 11.56 0.14
N ALA A 117 -14.40 12.69 0.01
CA ALA A 117 -13.96 13.50 1.15
C ALA A 117 -15.13 13.91 2.05
N GLN A 118 -16.29 14.20 1.46
CA GLN A 118 -17.50 14.57 2.22
C GLN A 118 -18.00 13.42 3.08
N GLN A 119 -17.99 12.19 2.57
CA GLN A 119 -18.35 11.00 3.37
C GLN A 119 -17.41 10.81 4.56
N VAL A 120 -16.11 11.02 4.37
CA VAL A 120 -15.13 10.97 5.45
C VAL A 120 -15.39 12.03 6.49
N ARG A 121 -15.63 13.27 6.07
CA ARG A 121 -15.99 14.40 6.95
C ARG A 121 -17.23 14.10 7.76
N ASP A 122 -18.27 13.63 7.10
CA ASP A 122 -19.56 13.32 7.75
C ASP A 122 -19.41 12.20 8.79
N ALA A 123 -18.63 11.15 8.48
CA ALA A 123 -18.36 10.06 9.41
C ALA A 123 -17.55 10.53 10.64
N TYR A 124 -16.55 11.36 10.42
CA TYR A 124 -15.77 11.97 11.50
C TYR A 124 -16.63 12.87 12.39
N ASP A 125 -17.38 13.78 11.78
CA ASP A 125 -18.23 14.71 12.51
C ASP A 125 -19.34 13.99 13.30
N ALA A 126 -19.95 12.96 12.71
CA ALA A 126 -20.96 12.13 13.36
C ALA A 126 -20.41 11.42 14.60
N HIS A 127 -19.19 10.89 14.52
CA HIS A 127 -18.54 10.27 15.67
C HIS A 127 -18.38 11.24 16.84
N TRP A 128 -17.81 12.41 16.60
CA TRP A 128 -17.52 13.38 17.65
C TRP A 128 -18.74 14.13 18.15
N ALA A 129 -19.80 14.22 17.35
CA ALA A 129 -21.09 14.79 17.76
C ALA A 129 -21.92 13.86 18.64
N ASP A 130 -21.63 12.56 18.61
CA ASP A 130 -22.32 11.57 19.44
C ASP A 130 -21.86 11.69 20.90
N ALA A 131 -22.81 11.94 21.78
CA ALA A 131 -22.54 12.01 23.23
C ALA A 131 -21.96 10.68 23.79
N SER A 132 -22.19 9.57 23.08
CA SER A 132 -21.72 8.23 23.41
C SER A 132 -20.50 7.80 22.60
N HIS A 133 -19.76 8.74 21.96
CA HIS A 133 -18.64 8.40 21.05
C HIS A 133 -17.58 7.49 21.69
N GLU A 134 -17.39 7.56 23.00
CA GLU A 134 -16.44 6.69 23.72
C GLU A 134 -16.86 5.21 23.77
N HIS A 135 -18.10 4.88 23.36
CA HIS A 135 -18.61 3.52 23.29
C HIS A 135 -18.47 2.88 21.90
N ILE A 136 -17.99 3.65 20.91
CA ILE A 136 -17.86 3.18 19.53
C ILE A 136 -16.45 3.36 19.01
N ALA A 137 -16.05 2.55 18.03
CA ALA A 137 -14.71 2.64 17.44
C ALA A 137 -14.50 4.05 16.83
N GLN A 138 -13.37 4.67 17.22
CA GLN A 138 -13.01 6.01 16.76
C GLN A 138 -12.37 5.91 15.36
N PRO A 139 -12.80 6.70 14.36
CA PRO A 139 -12.07 6.79 13.10
C PRO A 139 -10.64 7.29 13.31
N GLY A 140 -9.67 6.58 12.78
CA GLY A 140 -8.24 6.93 12.90
C GLY A 140 -7.51 6.94 11.56
N MET A 141 -8.07 6.29 10.55
CA MET A 141 -7.46 6.13 9.24
C MET A 141 -8.53 6.10 8.15
N VAL A 142 -8.16 6.55 6.96
CA VAL A 142 -8.90 6.34 5.72
C VAL A 142 -8.06 5.44 4.82
N TYR A 143 -8.63 4.33 4.38
CA TYR A 143 -8.06 3.42 3.39
C TYR A 143 -8.84 3.52 2.08
N ILE A 144 -8.10 3.72 1.00
CA ILE A 144 -8.64 3.62 -0.37
C ILE A 144 -7.71 2.77 -1.22
N SER A 145 -8.25 2.16 -2.27
CA SER A 145 -7.47 1.52 -3.34
C SER A 145 -7.43 2.42 -4.57
N ASN A 146 -6.29 2.55 -5.23
CA ASN A 146 -6.19 3.26 -6.50
C ASN A 146 -5.18 2.57 -7.43
N PRO A 147 -5.61 1.94 -8.55
CA PRO A 147 -7.01 1.73 -8.99
C PRO A 147 -7.87 1.00 -7.95
N THR A 148 -9.17 1.25 -8.02
CA THR A 148 -10.12 0.56 -7.14
C THR A 148 -10.36 -0.89 -7.59
N GLU A 149 -11.02 -1.67 -6.77
CA GLU A 149 -11.43 -3.04 -7.05
C GLU A 149 -12.38 -3.13 -8.26
N ASP A 150 -13.10 -2.06 -8.55
CA ASP A 150 -13.99 -1.93 -9.72
C ASP A 150 -13.24 -1.47 -11.00
N GLY A 151 -11.93 -1.22 -10.90
CA GLY A 151 -11.12 -0.74 -12.02
C GLY A 151 -11.25 0.75 -12.31
N THR A 152 -11.85 1.52 -11.41
CA THR A 152 -11.96 2.98 -11.51
C THR A 152 -10.73 3.64 -10.90
N LEU A 153 -10.54 4.92 -11.20
CA LEU A 153 -9.43 5.73 -10.69
C LEU A 153 -9.94 6.91 -9.88
N TYR A 154 -9.29 7.17 -8.76
CA TYR A 154 -9.39 8.48 -8.11
C TYR A 154 -8.62 9.50 -8.95
N THR A 155 -9.22 10.65 -9.19
CA THR A 155 -8.55 11.78 -9.84
C THR A 155 -7.63 12.50 -8.83
N LYS A 156 -6.71 13.31 -9.35
CA LYS A 156 -5.86 14.17 -8.51
C LYS A 156 -6.70 15.10 -7.63
N GLU A 157 -7.79 15.66 -8.16
CA GLU A 157 -8.72 16.49 -7.40
C GLU A 157 -9.36 15.70 -6.25
N GLU A 158 -9.89 14.52 -6.54
CA GLU A 158 -10.50 13.65 -5.51
C GLU A 158 -9.51 13.26 -4.41
N LEU A 159 -8.29 12.88 -4.78
CA LEU A 159 -7.25 12.52 -3.81
C LEU A 159 -6.79 13.74 -3.01
N THR A 160 -6.69 14.91 -3.63
CA THR A 160 -6.36 16.18 -2.95
C THR A 160 -7.42 16.51 -1.91
N ASP A 161 -8.69 16.37 -2.24
CA ASP A 161 -9.81 16.62 -1.31
C ASP A 161 -9.80 15.64 -0.12
N LEU A 162 -9.56 14.35 -0.40
CA LEU A 162 -9.39 13.34 0.66
C LEU A 162 -8.20 13.66 1.56
N SER A 163 -7.08 14.04 1.00
CA SER A 163 -5.87 14.41 1.72
C SER A 163 -6.11 15.60 2.66
N ALA A 164 -6.74 16.66 2.14
CA ALA A 164 -7.07 17.84 2.93
C ALA A 164 -8.04 17.51 4.09
N THR A 165 -9.05 16.71 3.82
CA THR A 165 -10.01 16.28 4.84
C THR A 165 -9.36 15.42 5.92
N CYS A 166 -8.53 14.47 5.53
CA CYS A 166 -7.77 13.64 6.48
C CYS A 166 -6.84 14.50 7.34
N TYR A 167 -6.16 15.47 6.75
CA TYR A 167 -5.30 16.39 7.50
C TYR A 167 -6.11 17.18 8.54
N ASP A 168 -7.22 17.78 8.13
CA ASP A 168 -8.09 18.54 9.02
C ASP A 168 -8.66 17.72 10.17
N CYS A 169 -8.99 16.46 9.90
CA CYS A 169 -9.57 15.53 10.88
C CYS A 169 -8.54 14.77 11.70
N GLY A 170 -7.25 14.93 11.42
CA GLY A 170 -6.18 14.15 12.07
C GLY A 170 -6.22 12.67 11.75
N LEU A 171 -6.70 12.29 10.55
CA LEU A 171 -6.77 10.92 10.07
C LEU A 171 -5.55 10.60 9.19
N CYS A 172 -5.03 9.38 9.33
CA CYS A 172 -4.01 8.86 8.43
C CYS A 172 -4.66 8.49 7.09
N LEU A 173 -4.10 8.95 5.98
CA LEU A 173 -4.53 8.54 4.63
C LEU A 173 -3.61 7.45 4.11
N PHE A 174 -4.16 6.26 3.91
CA PHE A 174 -3.48 5.07 3.40
C PHE A 174 -4.06 4.66 2.04
N VAL A 175 -3.20 4.59 1.02
CA VAL A 175 -3.58 4.19 -0.34
C VAL A 175 -2.99 2.82 -0.67
N ASP A 176 -3.90 1.86 -0.92
CA ASP A 176 -3.59 0.55 -1.47
C ASP A 176 -3.28 0.67 -2.96
N GLY A 177 -2.05 0.38 -3.31
CA GLY A 177 -1.54 0.45 -4.66
C GLY A 177 -1.23 -0.92 -5.27
N ALA A 178 -2.00 -1.97 -4.96
CA ALA A 178 -1.77 -3.32 -5.49
C ALA A 178 -1.69 -3.34 -7.02
N ARG A 179 -2.41 -2.43 -7.69
CA ARG A 179 -2.39 -2.25 -9.15
C ARG A 179 -1.90 -0.86 -9.58
N MET A 180 -1.14 -0.19 -8.73
CA MET A 180 -0.72 1.20 -8.96
C MET A 180 0.05 1.39 -10.26
N ALA A 181 0.92 0.45 -10.64
CA ALA A 181 1.66 0.55 -11.90
C ALA A 181 0.74 0.58 -13.12
N TYR A 182 -0.32 -0.22 -13.13
CA TYR A 182 -1.35 -0.15 -14.19
C TYR A 182 -2.09 1.18 -14.17
N GLY A 183 -2.44 1.67 -12.97
CA GLY A 183 -3.10 2.97 -12.82
C GLY A 183 -2.23 4.10 -13.34
N LEU A 184 -0.95 4.14 -12.98
CA LEU A 184 0.00 5.18 -13.44
C LEU A 184 0.17 5.18 -14.96
N ALA A 185 0.10 4.01 -15.60
CA ALA A 185 0.21 3.86 -17.05
C ALA A 185 -1.09 4.14 -17.82
N SER A 186 -2.21 4.29 -17.12
CA SER A 186 -3.51 4.55 -17.77
C SER A 186 -3.59 5.96 -18.32
N GLU A 187 -4.14 6.09 -19.54
CA GLU A 187 -4.41 7.40 -20.15
C GLU A 187 -5.44 8.23 -19.36
N ALA A 188 -6.30 7.58 -18.59
CA ALA A 188 -7.29 8.23 -17.74
C ALA A 188 -6.72 8.75 -16.42
N ASN A 189 -5.46 8.42 -16.10
CA ASN A 189 -4.82 8.81 -14.86
C ASN A 189 -4.18 10.21 -14.97
N ASP A 190 -4.35 11.01 -13.92
CA ASP A 190 -3.71 12.33 -13.76
C ASP A 190 -2.80 12.44 -12.53
N LEU A 191 -2.47 11.29 -11.90
CA LEU A 191 -1.59 11.21 -10.74
C LEU A 191 -0.22 10.63 -11.12
N ASN A 192 0.82 11.07 -10.42
CA ASN A 192 2.15 10.48 -10.48
C ASN A 192 2.61 10.06 -9.07
N LEU A 193 3.79 9.43 -8.96
CA LEU A 193 4.30 8.96 -7.67
C LEU A 193 4.59 10.10 -6.70
N GLN A 194 5.02 11.26 -7.20
CA GLN A 194 5.26 12.44 -6.37
C GLN A 194 3.95 12.95 -5.74
N ASP A 195 2.84 12.86 -6.47
CA ASP A 195 1.52 13.21 -5.94
C ASP A 195 1.14 12.32 -4.76
N TYR A 196 1.33 11.00 -4.87
CA TYR A 196 1.09 10.08 -3.76
C TYR A 196 1.99 10.39 -2.56
N ALA A 197 3.27 10.68 -2.79
CA ALA A 197 4.19 11.05 -1.74
C ALA A 197 3.78 12.34 -1.00
N ASN A 198 3.16 13.29 -1.70
CA ASN A 198 2.72 14.57 -1.14
C ASN A 198 1.32 14.51 -0.49
N LEU A 199 0.45 13.64 -0.98
CA LEU A 199 -0.97 13.63 -0.59
C LEU A 199 -1.33 12.54 0.42
N CYS A 200 -0.54 11.48 0.52
CA CYS A 200 -0.80 10.35 1.42
C CYS A 200 0.20 10.29 2.56
N ASP A 201 -0.22 9.78 3.71
CA ASP A 201 0.69 9.44 4.80
C ASP A 201 1.44 8.14 4.50
N VAL A 202 0.73 7.16 3.95
CA VAL A 202 1.25 5.85 3.56
C VAL A 202 0.61 5.41 2.26
N PHE A 203 1.38 4.82 1.37
CA PHE A 203 0.87 4.09 0.22
C PHE A 203 1.80 2.93 -0.11
N TYR A 204 1.37 1.98 -0.92
CA TYR A 204 2.29 1.00 -1.45
C TYR A 204 2.21 0.86 -2.96
N LEU A 205 3.36 0.54 -3.53
CA LEU A 205 3.54 0.19 -4.93
C LEU A 205 3.55 -1.33 -5.03
N GLY A 206 2.49 -1.90 -5.61
CA GLY A 206 2.35 -3.34 -5.78
C GLY A 206 3.25 -3.90 -6.86
N GLY A 207 3.93 -5.01 -6.55
CA GLY A 207 4.75 -5.74 -7.51
C GLY A 207 4.12 -7.05 -7.96
N THR A 208 3.37 -7.72 -7.09
CA THR A 208 2.81 -9.07 -7.34
C THR A 208 2.01 -9.15 -8.65
N LYS A 209 1.21 -8.15 -8.97
CA LYS A 209 0.39 -8.10 -10.18
C LYS A 209 1.09 -7.41 -11.35
N CYS A 210 2.25 -6.80 -11.12
CA CYS A 210 2.92 -5.90 -12.06
C CYS A 210 4.36 -6.36 -12.38
N GLY A 211 4.58 -7.65 -12.49
CA GLY A 211 5.85 -8.22 -12.96
C GLY A 211 6.77 -8.82 -11.90
N ALA A 212 6.47 -8.70 -10.62
CA ALA A 212 7.19 -9.43 -9.57
C ALA A 212 6.65 -10.86 -9.42
N LEU A 213 7.43 -11.75 -8.77
CA LEU A 213 6.92 -13.01 -8.27
C LEU A 213 5.97 -12.78 -7.11
N PHE A 214 6.34 -11.90 -6.22
CA PHE A 214 5.56 -11.48 -5.05
C PHE A 214 6.16 -10.19 -4.50
N GLY A 215 5.36 -9.43 -3.80
CA GLY A 215 5.79 -8.33 -2.98
C GLY A 215 5.18 -6.98 -3.30
N GLU A 216 5.18 -6.18 -2.27
CA GLU A 216 4.71 -4.81 -2.23
C GLU A 216 5.75 -3.94 -1.54
N ALA A 217 5.98 -2.74 -2.07
CA ALA A 217 6.81 -1.72 -1.43
C ALA A 217 5.92 -0.69 -0.74
N VAL A 218 5.91 -0.70 0.58
CA VAL A 218 5.19 0.29 1.40
C VAL A 218 6.06 1.52 1.59
N ILE A 219 5.52 2.68 1.27
CA ILE A 219 6.18 3.99 1.41
C ILE A 219 5.46 4.77 2.50
N ILE A 220 6.18 5.13 3.56
CA ILE A 220 5.70 5.96 4.67
C ILE A 220 6.25 7.36 4.48
N ASN A 221 5.38 8.30 4.09
CA ASN A 221 5.76 9.67 3.76
C ASN A 221 5.91 10.54 5.00
N ASN A 222 5.18 10.23 6.07
CA ASN A 222 5.26 10.92 7.34
C ASN A 222 6.26 10.20 8.25
N PRO A 223 7.47 10.77 8.51
CA PRO A 223 8.50 10.11 9.31
C PRO A 223 8.06 9.74 10.74
N ASP A 224 7.12 10.49 11.32
CA ASP A 224 6.61 10.21 12.67
C ASP A 224 5.89 8.85 12.75
N LEU A 225 5.33 8.39 11.63
CA LEU A 225 4.66 7.10 11.53
C LEU A 225 5.62 5.92 11.34
N ASP A 226 6.87 6.20 10.96
CA ASP A 226 7.88 5.16 10.66
C ASP A 226 8.74 4.79 11.87
N GLN A 227 8.67 5.53 12.96
CA GLN A 227 9.61 5.43 14.08
C GLN A 227 9.78 4.02 14.63
N ASP A 228 8.69 3.26 14.83
CA ASP A 228 8.70 1.89 15.35
C ASP A 228 8.09 0.86 14.39
N PHE A 229 7.96 1.22 13.12
CA PHE A 229 7.26 0.38 12.14
C PHE A 229 7.92 -0.98 11.94
N ARG A 230 9.23 -1.09 12.06
CA ARG A 230 9.94 -2.37 11.94
C ARG A 230 9.56 -3.38 13.01
N TYR A 231 9.15 -2.94 14.19
CA TYR A 231 8.61 -3.86 15.22
C TYR A 231 7.32 -4.53 14.75
N ALA A 232 6.42 -3.75 14.14
CA ALA A 232 5.19 -4.30 13.57
C ALA A 232 5.47 -5.27 12.41
N ILE A 233 6.42 -4.93 11.54
CA ILE A 233 6.87 -5.82 10.46
C ILE A 233 7.33 -7.17 11.03
N LYS A 234 8.19 -7.15 12.04
CA LYS A 234 8.69 -8.38 12.66
C LYS A 234 7.58 -9.17 13.34
N GLN A 235 6.73 -8.48 14.08
CA GLN A 235 5.63 -9.09 14.82
C GLN A 235 4.65 -9.83 13.89
N HIS A 236 4.39 -9.28 12.71
CA HIS A 236 3.52 -9.88 11.70
C HIS A 236 4.22 -10.85 10.73
N GLY A 237 5.46 -11.24 11.03
CA GLY A 237 6.21 -12.22 10.25
C GLY A 237 6.69 -11.71 8.88
N ALA A 238 6.65 -10.40 8.65
CA ALA A 238 7.00 -9.79 7.37
C ALA A 238 8.50 -9.51 7.23
N MET A 239 9.28 -9.69 8.28
CA MET A 239 10.73 -9.47 8.26
C MET A 239 11.45 -10.76 7.89
N LEU A 240 11.68 -10.96 6.59
CA LEU A 240 12.23 -12.21 6.06
C LEU A 240 13.74 -12.32 6.31
N ALA A 241 14.20 -13.49 6.72
CA ALA A 241 15.63 -13.77 6.87
C ALA A 241 16.40 -13.52 5.55
N LYS A 242 15.82 -13.94 4.41
CA LYS A 242 16.34 -13.65 3.07
C LYS A 242 15.59 -12.50 2.41
N GLY A 243 15.46 -11.40 3.12
CA GLY A 243 14.67 -10.23 2.70
C GLY A 243 15.16 -9.59 1.40
N ARG A 244 16.43 -9.81 1.00
CA ARG A 244 16.96 -9.37 -0.28
C ARG A 244 16.10 -9.78 -1.47
N LEU A 245 15.37 -10.89 -1.35
CA LEU A 245 14.50 -11.37 -2.44
C LEU A 245 13.44 -10.36 -2.82
N LEU A 246 12.93 -9.59 -1.86
CA LEU A 246 11.95 -8.53 -2.13
C LEU A 246 12.62 -7.32 -2.80
N GLY A 247 13.70 -6.83 -2.25
CA GLY A 247 14.44 -5.69 -2.81
C GLY A 247 14.96 -5.94 -4.23
N LEU A 248 15.49 -7.14 -4.49
CA LEU A 248 15.96 -7.54 -5.81
C LEU A 248 14.87 -7.46 -6.88
N GLN A 249 13.64 -7.85 -6.55
CA GLN A 249 12.52 -7.82 -7.48
C GLN A 249 12.15 -6.39 -7.88
N PHE A 250 12.04 -5.49 -6.91
CA PHE A 250 11.79 -4.07 -7.17
C PHE A 250 12.94 -3.41 -7.90
N LEU A 251 14.17 -3.75 -7.56
CA LEU A 251 15.35 -3.24 -8.26
C LEU A 251 15.33 -3.64 -9.74
N ALA A 252 15.02 -4.90 -10.04
CA ALA A 252 14.92 -5.38 -11.42
C ALA A 252 13.78 -4.71 -12.20
N LEU A 253 12.64 -4.47 -11.57
CA LEU A 253 11.48 -3.86 -12.23
C LEU A 253 11.63 -2.37 -12.46
N LEU A 254 12.27 -1.65 -11.52
CA LEU A 254 12.35 -0.20 -11.53
C LEU A 254 13.65 0.32 -12.16
N ASN A 255 14.65 -0.51 -12.32
CA ASN A 255 15.95 -0.17 -12.90
C ASN A 255 16.02 -0.61 -14.37
N GLY A 256 15.03 -0.20 -15.16
CA GLY A 256 15.01 -0.48 -16.61
C GLY A 256 16.24 0.11 -17.32
N GLU A 257 16.77 -0.60 -18.34
CA GLU A 257 17.92 -0.14 -19.12
C GLU A 257 17.65 1.22 -19.80
N ASP A 258 16.39 1.60 -19.96
CA ASP A 258 15.94 2.82 -20.65
C ASP A 258 15.21 3.83 -19.73
N GLY A 259 15.24 3.66 -18.42
CA GLY A 259 14.60 4.58 -17.47
C GLY A 259 13.06 4.58 -17.54
N THR A 260 12.46 3.54 -18.08
CA THR A 260 11.01 3.33 -18.16
C THR A 260 10.50 2.41 -17.07
#